data_aca018678294bfe8153a097e75cc516f
#
_entry.id   aca018678294bfe8153a097e75cc516f
#
_cell.length_a   1.000
_cell.length_b   1.000
_cell.length_c   1.000
_cell.angle_alpha   90.00
_cell.angle_beta   90.00
_cell.angle_gamma   90.00
#
_symmetry.space_group_name_H-M   'P 1'
#
loop_
_entity.id
_entity.type
_entity.pdbx_description
1 polymer ?
#
loop_
_entity_poly.entity_id
_entity_poly.type
_entity_poly.pdbx_seq_one_letter_code
_entity_poly.pdbx_strand_id
1 'polypeptide(L)'
;MKAPKLNLAAVAAAFLALASCAASVQEVPSTVGNPYLPMWEHTPDGEPYVFEDPDNPGQYRVYVYGSHDSMITGYCGRELVVWSASVDNLNEWRYDGEILRVLNDRDGQPLSDKGLSDVLYAPDVAEKIEADGTKMYYLFPNDMEYGRRSLIAKSPRPDGPFEVCNWSAENPSWTDGILEFDPAVFVDDDGRVYGYWGFECS
;
A
#
# COMPACT_ATOMS: atom_id res chain seq x y z
N MET A 1 30.15 15.48 -68.77
CA MET A 1 29.78 14.97 -67.42
C MET A 1 28.28 15.21 -67.27
N LYS A 2 27.45 14.13 -67.22
CA LYS A 2 25.98 14.26 -67.03
C LYS A 2 25.68 14.15 -65.54
N ALA A 3 24.97 15.13 -64.99
CA ALA A 3 24.51 15.12 -63.60
C ALA A 3 23.48 14.01 -63.38
N PRO A 4 23.53 13.34 -62.22
CA PRO A 4 22.56 12.29 -61.90
C PRO A 4 21.19 12.91 -61.66
N LYS A 5 20.17 12.32 -62.31
CA LYS A 5 18.76 12.69 -62.09
C LYS A 5 18.31 12.12 -60.72
N LEU A 6 18.00 13.02 -59.80
CA LEU A 6 17.44 12.65 -58.49
C LEU A 6 16.03 12.08 -58.72
N ASN A 7 15.79 10.87 -58.20
CA ASN A 7 14.54 10.16 -58.43
C ASN A 7 13.51 10.65 -57.38
N LEU A 8 12.60 11.55 -57.82
CA LEU A 8 11.60 12.21 -56.97
C LEU A 8 10.67 11.22 -56.23
N ALA A 9 10.52 9.99 -56.76
CA ALA A 9 9.71 8.96 -56.13
C ALA A 9 10.30 8.40 -54.85
N ALA A 10 11.63 8.40 -54.71
CA ALA A 10 12.32 7.92 -53.51
C ALA A 10 12.23 8.92 -52.34
N VAL A 11 12.10 10.22 -52.64
CA VAL A 11 11.96 11.25 -51.59
C VAL A 11 10.54 11.28 -51.02
N ALA A 12 9.50 11.00 -51.82
CA ALA A 12 8.13 10.94 -51.34
C ALA A 12 7.88 9.72 -50.41
N ALA A 13 8.56 8.58 -50.65
CA ALA A 13 8.42 7.39 -49.81
C ALA A 13 9.08 7.56 -48.44
N ALA A 14 10.16 8.37 -48.36
CA ALA A 14 10.83 8.65 -47.06
C ALA A 14 10.02 9.59 -46.17
N PHE A 15 9.20 10.49 -46.73
CA PHE A 15 8.32 11.38 -45.96
C PHE A 15 7.04 10.69 -45.44
N LEU A 16 6.55 9.64 -46.13
CA LEU A 16 5.41 8.87 -45.63
C LEU A 16 5.76 7.91 -44.48
N ALA A 17 7.02 7.51 -44.34
CA ALA A 17 7.44 6.62 -43.26
C ALA A 17 7.65 7.33 -41.90
N LEU A 18 7.77 8.67 -41.90
CA LEU A 18 7.94 9.46 -40.67
C LEU A 18 6.62 9.94 -40.06
N ALA A 19 5.49 9.74 -40.72
CA ALA A 19 4.18 10.17 -40.22
C ALA A 19 3.44 9.09 -39.39
N SER A 20 4.03 7.90 -39.21
CA SER A 20 3.34 6.76 -38.61
C SER A 20 3.75 6.44 -37.13
N CYS A 21 4.42 7.35 -36.47
CA CYS A 21 4.68 7.23 -35.01
C CYS A 21 4.07 8.38 -34.21
N ALA A 22 2.83 8.76 -34.56
CA ALA A 22 1.96 9.37 -33.59
C ALA A 22 1.43 8.21 -32.73
N ALA A 23 2.10 7.92 -31.61
CA ALA A 23 1.50 7.15 -30.56
C ALA A 23 0.16 7.81 -30.27
N SER A 24 -0.93 7.09 -30.50
CA SER A 24 -2.24 7.50 -30.01
C SER A 24 -2.09 7.58 -28.49
N VAL A 25 -1.98 8.78 -27.97
CA VAL A 25 -2.21 9.02 -26.54
C VAL A 25 -3.67 8.60 -26.35
N GLN A 26 -3.86 7.42 -25.81
CA GLN A 26 -5.17 6.97 -25.41
C GLN A 26 -5.55 7.93 -24.28
N GLU A 27 -6.46 8.86 -24.55
CA GLU A 27 -7.04 9.68 -23.50
C GLU A 27 -7.70 8.72 -22.53
N VAL A 28 -7.05 8.51 -21.39
CA VAL A 28 -7.68 7.85 -20.25
C VAL A 28 -8.88 8.73 -19.89
N PRO A 29 -10.11 8.21 -19.90
CA PRO A 29 -11.27 9.00 -19.51
C PRO A 29 -11.01 9.60 -18.14
N SER A 30 -10.99 10.91 -18.02
CA SER A 30 -10.75 11.65 -16.77
C SER A 30 -11.97 11.64 -15.86
N THR A 31 -12.52 10.45 -15.62
CA THR A 31 -13.67 10.25 -14.73
C THR A 31 -13.30 9.43 -13.50
N VAL A 32 -12.12 9.71 -12.93
CA VAL A 32 -11.87 9.28 -11.55
C VAL A 32 -12.77 10.14 -10.68
N GLY A 33 -13.91 9.58 -10.32
CA GLY A 33 -14.89 10.22 -9.44
C GLY A 33 -14.52 10.01 -7.97
N ASN A 34 -14.96 10.92 -7.13
CA ASN A 34 -14.99 10.70 -5.69
C ASN A 34 -16.46 10.42 -5.29
N PRO A 35 -16.78 9.35 -4.55
CA PRO A 35 -15.86 8.40 -3.91
C PRO A 35 -15.23 7.42 -4.92
N TYR A 36 -13.98 7.06 -4.70
CA TYR A 36 -13.26 6.07 -5.53
C TYR A 36 -13.46 4.64 -5.03
N LEU A 37 -13.78 4.43 -3.76
CA LEU A 37 -14.21 3.15 -3.20
C LEU A 37 -15.74 3.05 -3.16
N PRO A 38 -16.29 1.82 -3.01
CA PRO A 38 -17.73 1.63 -2.84
C PRO A 38 -18.28 2.42 -1.66
N MET A 39 -19.50 2.93 -1.78
CA MET A 39 -20.17 3.78 -0.77
C MET A 39 -20.39 3.11 0.60
N TRP A 40 -20.27 1.79 0.66
CA TRP A 40 -20.40 1.00 1.89
C TRP A 40 -19.06 0.72 2.56
N GLU A 41 -17.95 1.03 1.89
CA GLU A 41 -16.62 0.85 2.44
C GLU A 41 -16.21 2.07 3.26
N HIS A 42 -15.66 1.82 4.42
CA HIS A 42 -15.22 2.84 5.36
C HIS A 42 -13.79 2.56 5.79
N THR A 43 -12.86 3.10 5.02
CA THR A 43 -11.42 2.96 5.24
C THR A 43 -10.80 4.33 5.50
N PRO A 44 -10.99 4.89 6.73
CA PRO A 44 -10.35 6.13 7.11
C PRO A 44 -8.82 5.98 7.22
N ASP A 45 -8.13 7.10 7.31
CA ASP A 45 -6.67 7.17 7.45
C ASP A 45 -5.93 6.44 6.32
N GLY A 46 -6.47 6.54 5.10
CA GLY A 46 -5.98 5.78 3.97
C GLY A 46 -4.62 6.27 3.47
N GLU A 47 -3.59 5.42 3.57
CA GLU A 47 -2.24 5.67 3.07
C GLU A 47 -2.05 5.02 1.70
N PRO A 48 -1.89 5.80 0.62
CA PRO A 48 -1.72 5.27 -0.72
C PRO A 48 -0.23 5.05 -1.06
N TYR A 49 0.09 3.87 -1.55
CA TYR A 49 1.42 3.52 -2.04
C TYR A 49 1.35 2.89 -3.42
N VAL A 50 2.38 3.13 -4.22
CA VAL A 50 2.54 2.46 -5.52
C VAL A 50 3.58 1.37 -5.39
N PHE A 51 3.13 0.12 -5.54
CA PHE A 51 4.01 -1.04 -5.54
C PHE A 51 3.82 -1.87 -6.82
N GLU A 52 4.80 -2.71 -7.12
CA GLU A 52 4.70 -3.67 -8.20
C GLU A 52 3.57 -4.68 -7.92
N ASP A 53 2.79 -5.00 -8.95
CA ASP A 53 1.75 -6.03 -8.86
C ASP A 53 2.42 -7.41 -8.69
N PRO A 54 2.21 -8.11 -7.56
CA PRO A 54 2.90 -9.38 -7.31
C PRO A 54 2.48 -10.51 -8.25
N ASP A 55 1.36 -10.37 -8.93
CA ASP A 55 0.84 -11.36 -9.87
C ASP A 55 1.17 -11.00 -11.33
N ASN A 56 1.60 -9.76 -11.59
CA ASN A 56 1.92 -9.25 -12.92
C ASN A 56 3.23 -8.46 -12.91
N PRO A 57 4.39 -9.11 -12.90
CA PRO A 57 5.70 -8.45 -12.84
C PRO A 57 5.88 -7.35 -13.89
N GLY A 58 6.39 -6.20 -13.47
CA GLY A 58 6.58 -5.02 -14.30
C GLY A 58 5.33 -4.14 -14.44
N GLN A 59 4.20 -4.52 -13.87
CA GLN A 59 3.03 -3.67 -13.72
C GLN A 59 2.97 -3.12 -12.28
N TYR A 60 2.31 -1.97 -12.13
CA TYR A 60 2.22 -1.29 -10.84
C TYR A 60 0.77 -1.04 -10.46
N ARG A 61 0.50 -1.06 -9.18
CA ARG A 61 -0.80 -0.75 -8.60
C ARG A 61 -0.65 0.29 -7.49
N VAL A 62 -1.67 1.11 -7.34
CA VAL A 62 -1.88 1.91 -6.13
C VAL A 62 -2.56 1.00 -5.12
N TYR A 63 -1.98 0.86 -3.96
CA TYR A 63 -2.56 0.19 -2.80
C TYR A 63 -2.96 1.24 -1.78
N VAL A 64 -4.15 1.13 -1.21
CA VAL A 64 -4.62 2.01 -0.13
C VAL A 64 -4.80 1.16 1.12
N TYR A 65 -4.00 1.47 2.12
CA TYR A 65 -4.05 0.88 3.44
C TYR A 65 -4.72 1.86 4.39
N GLY A 66 -5.57 1.38 5.28
CA GLY A 66 -6.23 2.27 6.23
C GLY A 66 -6.86 1.49 7.37
N SER A 67 -7.32 2.23 8.35
CA SER A 67 -8.24 1.69 9.35
C SER A 67 -9.46 1.10 8.66
N HIS A 68 -10.16 0.18 9.30
CA HIS A 68 -11.39 -0.39 8.76
C HIS A 68 -12.53 -0.21 9.76
N ASP A 69 -13.47 0.67 9.45
CA ASP A 69 -14.63 0.96 10.32
C ASP A 69 -15.69 -0.15 10.16
N SER A 70 -15.37 -1.34 10.63
CA SER A 70 -16.24 -2.51 10.51
C SER A 70 -17.29 -2.62 11.61
N MET A 71 -17.27 -1.73 12.61
CA MET A 71 -18.18 -1.77 13.74
C MET A 71 -19.36 -0.81 13.55
N ILE A 72 -20.57 -1.26 13.93
CA ILE A 72 -21.80 -0.45 13.86
C ILE A 72 -21.77 0.70 14.87
N THR A 73 -21.11 0.51 16.01
CA THR A 73 -21.07 1.48 17.11
C THR A 73 -19.62 1.75 17.50
N GLY A 74 -19.01 2.69 16.86
CA GLY A 74 -17.62 3.02 17.09
C GLY A 74 -16.90 3.27 15.78
N TYR A 75 -15.61 3.39 15.84
CA TYR A 75 -14.71 3.55 14.72
C TYR A 75 -13.59 2.51 14.82
N CYS A 76 -12.98 2.20 13.68
CA CYS A 76 -11.99 1.15 13.50
C CYS A 76 -12.52 -0.25 13.80
N GLY A 77 -11.79 -1.24 13.38
CA GLY A 77 -12.07 -2.65 13.56
C GLY A 77 -10.85 -3.40 14.06
N ARG A 78 -10.98 -4.70 14.15
CA ARG A 78 -9.89 -5.60 14.54
C ARG A 78 -9.05 -6.05 13.36
N GLU A 79 -9.42 -5.64 12.19
CA GLU A 79 -8.77 -5.96 10.93
C GLU A 79 -8.37 -4.70 10.17
N LEU A 80 -7.30 -4.82 9.41
CA LEU A 80 -6.93 -3.91 8.37
C LEU A 80 -7.21 -4.55 7.01
N VAL A 81 -7.66 -3.75 6.08
CA VAL A 81 -7.94 -4.18 4.71
C VAL A 81 -7.11 -3.37 3.72
N VAL A 82 -6.99 -3.89 2.50
CA VAL A 82 -6.35 -3.16 1.42
C VAL A 82 -7.19 -3.21 0.16
N TRP A 83 -7.27 -2.08 -0.50
CA TRP A 83 -7.83 -1.90 -1.82
C TRP A 83 -6.74 -1.50 -2.78
N SER A 84 -6.81 -1.97 -4.02
CA SER A 84 -5.85 -1.57 -5.03
C SER A 84 -6.47 -1.34 -6.40
N ALA A 85 -5.81 -0.48 -7.18
CA ALA A 85 -6.13 -0.24 -8.58
C ALA A 85 -4.85 -0.20 -9.42
N SER A 86 -4.93 -0.59 -10.70
CA SER A 86 -3.83 -0.37 -11.63
C SER A 86 -3.51 1.12 -11.71
N VAL A 87 -2.22 1.49 -11.78
CA VAL A 87 -1.81 2.88 -12.01
C VAL A 87 -2.32 3.42 -13.34
N ASP A 88 -2.61 2.53 -14.29
CA ASP A 88 -3.14 2.87 -15.61
C ASP A 88 -4.67 3.02 -15.63
N ASN A 89 -5.37 2.56 -14.57
CA ASN A 89 -6.83 2.65 -14.47
C ASN A 89 -7.30 2.76 -13.02
N LEU A 90 -7.36 3.98 -12.50
CA LEU A 90 -7.84 4.27 -11.14
C LEU A 90 -9.38 4.28 -11.01
N ASN A 91 -10.12 3.86 -12.05
CA ASN A 91 -11.57 3.72 -11.98
C ASN A 91 -12.00 2.31 -11.55
N GLU A 92 -11.09 1.35 -11.55
CA GLU A 92 -11.37 -0.06 -11.22
C GLU A 92 -10.60 -0.50 -9.98
N TRP A 93 -11.21 -0.27 -8.82
CA TRP A 93 -10.66 -0.69 -7.54
C TRP A 93 -11.05 -2.13 -7.22
N ARG A 94 -10.08 -2.90 -6.77
CA ARG A 94 -10.20 -4.28 -6.33
C ARG A 94 -10.06 -4.35 -4.81
N TYR A 95 -10.96 -5.05 -4.17
CA TYR A 95 -10.77 -5.46 -2.78
C TYR A 95 -9.78 -6.62 -2.72
N ASP A 96 -8.60 -6.39 -2.18
CA ASP A 96 -7.56 -7.42 -2.08
C ASP A 96 -7.75 -8.26 -0.82
N GLY A 97 -8.46 -7.75 0.17
CA GLY A 97 -8.85 -8.53 1.33
C GLY A 97 -8.40 -7.94 2.66
N GLU A 98 -8.62 -8.74 3.68
CA GLU A 98 -8.11 -8.51 5.02
C GLU A 98 -6.62 -8.87 5.05
N ILE A 99 -5.80 -7.93 5.47
CA ILE A 99 -4.33 -8.08 5.46
C ILE A 99 -3.73 -8.39 6.82
N LEU A 100 -4.41 -7.98 7.89
CA LEU A 100 -4.02 -8.27 9.27
C LEU A 100 -5.27 -8.27 10.15
N ARG A 101 -5.33 -9.20 11.09
CA ARG A 101 -6.35 -9.23 12.14
C ARG A 101 -5.73 -9.49 13.50
N VAL A 102 -6.12 -8.71 14.48
CA VAL A 102 -5.78 -8.97 15.89
C VAL A 102 -6.84 -9.87 16.50
N LEU A 103 -6.46 -11.05 16.93
CA LEU A 103 -7.34 -12.05 17.53
C LEU A 103 -7.17 -12.16 19.04
N ASN A 104 -6.00 -11.84 19.54
CA ASN A 104 -5.64 -11.97 20.94
C ASN A 104 -5.04 -10.66 21.45
N ASP A 105 -5.21 -10.43 22.74
CA ASP A 105 -4.53 -9.36 23.43
C ASP A 105 -3.03 -9.68 23.64
N ARG A 106 -2.31 -8.72 24.26
CA ARG A 106 -0.87 -8.87 24.57
C ARG A 106 -0.53 -10.07 25.44
N ASP A 107 -1.49 -10.54 26.24
CA ASP A 107 -1.32 -11.68 27.13
C ASP A 107 -1.73 -13.00 26.45
N GLY A 108 -2.03 -12.95 25.13
CA GLY A 108 -2.45 -14.10 24.35
C GLY A 108 -3.88 -14.56 24.64
N GLN A 109 -4.70 -13.72 25.30
CA GLN A 109 -6.09 -14.06 25.59
C GLN A 109 -7.01 -13.61 24.44
N PRO A 110 -8.04 -14.40 24.13
CA PRO A 110 -9.01 -14.02 23.10
C PRO A 110 -9.67 -12.67 23.40
N LEU A 111 -9.69 -11.78 22.42
CA LEU A 111 -10.29 -10.45 22.53
C LEU A 111 -11.79 -10.46 22.75
N SER A 112 -12.47 -11.53 22.31
CA SER A 112 -13.91 -11.71 22.47
C SER A 112 -14.40 -11.59 23.91
N ASP A 113 -13.56 -11.87 24.89
CA ASP A 113 -13.91 -11.90 26.31
C ASP A 113 -13.69 -10.56 27.02
N LYS A 114 -12.97 -9.63 26.37
CA LYS A 114 -12.55 -8.36 27.01
C LYS A 114 -13.24 -7.13 26.46
N GLY A 115 -14.12 -7.27 25.48
CA GLY A 115 -14.79 -6.13 24.84
C GLY A 115 -13.92 -5.45 23.81
N LEU A 116 -14.26 -4.19 23.48
CA LEU A 116 -13.86 -3.49 22.28
C LEU A 116 -12.49 -2.78 22.32
N SER A 117 -11.61 -3.14 23.22
CA SER A 117 -10.40 -2.35 23.44
C SER A 117 -9.30 -2.55 22.41
N ASP A 118 -9.31 -3.66 21.65
CA ASP A 118 -8.28 -3.90 20.64
C ASP A 118 -8.84 -3.71 19.24
N VAL A 119 -8.59 -2.54 18.74
CA VAL A 119 -8.83 -2.17 17.35
C VAL A 119 -7.54 -1.68 16.72
N LEU A 120 -7.43 -1.81 15.42
CA LEU A 120 -6.30 -1.33 14.64
C LEU A 120 -6.62 0.03 14.02
N TYR A 121 -5.67 0.95 14.12
CA TYR A 121 -5.80 2.32 13.64
C TYR A 121 -4.75 2.61 12.58
N ALA A 122 -4.96 3.66 11.82
CA ALA A 122 -4.03 4.39 10.98
C ALA A 122 -2.70 3.65 10.69
N PRO A 123 -2.71 2.64 9.82
CA PRO A 123 -1.51 1.87 9.51
C PRO A 123 -0.64 2.62 8.52
N ASP A 124 0.65 2.29 8.52
CA ASP A 124 1.56 2.66 7.45
C ASP A 124 2.25 1.43 6.87
N VAL A 125 2.73 1.52 5.63
CA VAL A 125 3.42 0.42 4.94
C VAL A 125 4.69 0.92 4.25
N ALA A 126 5.79 0.20 4.43
CA ALA A 126 7.04 0.48 3.74
C ALA A 126 7.56 -0.75 2.99
N GLU A 127 8.01 -0.56 1.74
CA GLU A 127 8.77 -1.57 1.00
C GLU A 127 10.24 -1.50 1.38
N LYS A 128 10.88 -2.64 1.57
CA LYS A 128 12.30 -2.74 1.85
C LYS A 128 12.93 -3.93 1.13
N ILE A 129 14.12 -3.70 0.60
CA ILE A 129 14.97 -4.79 0.10
C ILE A 129 15.84 -5.28 1.24
N GLU A 130 15.69 -6.54 1.60
CA GLU A 130 16.48 -7.19 2.63
C GLU A 130 17.93 -7.44 2.20
N ALA A 131 18.80 -7.77 3.16
CA ALA A 131 20.21 -7.97 2.89
C ALA A 131 20.51 -9.14 1.92
N ASP A 132 19.59 -10.07 1.79
CA ASP A 132 19.65 -11.18 0.85
C ASP A 132 19.08 -10.84 -0.53
N GLY A 133 18.60 -9.60 -0.74
CA GLY A 133 17.97 -9.13 -1.95
C GLY A 133 16.46 -9.41 -2.04
N THR A 134 15.86 -10.00 -1.02
CA THR A 134 14.42 -10.25 -0.99
C THR A 134 13.66 -8.96 -0.77
N LYS A 135 12.62 -8.73 -1.58
CA LYS A 135 11.67 -7.64 -1.37
C LYS A 135 10.68 -8.03 -0.28
N MET A 136 10.49 -7.15 0.69
CA MET A 136 9.60 -7.35 1.81
C MET A 136 8.80 -6.08 2.08
N TYR A 137 7.54 -6.24 2.44
CA TYR A 137 6.65 -5.15 2.86
C TYR A 137 6.47 -5.23 4.36
N TYR A 138 6.62 -4.09 5.03
CA TYR A 138 6.45 -3.95 6.46
C TYR A 138 5.24 -3.09 6.74
N LEU A 139 4.30 -3.64 7.48
CA LEU A 139 3.09 -2.97 7.94
C LEU A 139 3.31 -2.55 9.40
N PHE A 140 2.97 -1.31 9.69
CA PHE A 140 3.04 -0.70 11.01
C PHE A 140 1.62 -0.39 11.47
N PRO A 141 0.89 -1.38 11.96
CA PRO A 141 -0.45 -1.16 12.48
C PRO A 141 -0.36 -0.45 13.83
N ASN A 142 -1.27 0.47 14.06
CA ASN A 142 -1.42 1.11 15.34
C ASN A 142 -2.42 0.32 16.18
N ASP A 143 -1.95 -0.23 17.31
CA ASP A 143 -2.75 -0.98 18.28
C ASP A 143 -2.83 -0.17 19.58
N MET A 144 -4.03 0.10 20.04
CA MET A 144 -4.30 0.97 21.18
C MET A 144 -4.40 0.26 22.51
N GLU A 145 -4.43 -1.06 22.55
CA GLU A 145 -4.56 -1.74 23.83
C GLU A 145 -3.29 -1.59 24.70
N TYR A 146 -3.49 -1.36 25.97
CA TYR A 146 -2.44 -1.35 27.00
C TYR A 146 -1.24 -0.42 26.75
N GLY A 147 -1.49 0.73 26.19
CA GLY A 147 -0.51 1.79 26.08
C GLY A 147 0.24 1.84 24.77
N ARG A 148 -0.47 1.61 23.67
CA ARG A 148 0.01 1.92 22.33
C ARG A 148 1.24 1.12 21.94
N ARG A 149 1.02 -0.05 21.44
CA ARG A 149 2.12 -0.90 20.98
C ARG A 149 2.54 -0.59 19.57
N SER A 150 3.83 -0.59 19.37
CA SER A 150 4.44 -0.58 18.05
C SER A 150 4.47 -2.00 17.48
N LEU A 151 3.34 -2.50 16.99
CA LEU A 151 3.35 -3.74 16.24
C LEU A 151 4.06 -3.53 14.91
N ILE A 152 4.78 -4.52 14.46
CA ILE A 152 5.34 -4.60 13.11
C ILE A 152 4.93 -5.95 12.54
N ALA A 153 4.31 -5.91 11.38
CA ALA A 153 4.01 -7.11 10.61
C ALA A 153 4.71 -7.06 9.26
N LYS A 154 4.92 -8.18 8.62
CA LYS A 154 5.61 -8.26 7.32
C LYS A 154 4.96 -9.26 6.39
N SER A 155 5.11 -9.00 5.10
CA SER A 155 4.65 -9.87 4.02
C SER A 155 5.59 -9.78 2.83
N PRO A 156 5.78 -10.85 2.05
CA PRO A 156 6.47 -10.77 0.76
C PRO A 156 5.60 -10.14 -0.33
N ARG A 157 4.34 -9.81 -0.03
CA ARG A 157 3.36 -9.22 -0.95
C ARG A 157 2.77 -7.95 -0.39
N PRO A 158 2.51 -6.91 -1.22
CA PRO A 158 1.88 -5.67 -0.76
C PRO A 158 0.42 -5.87 -0.35
N ASP A 159 -0.27 -6.86 -0.92
CA ASP A 159 -1.66 -7.24 -0.60
C ASP A 159 -1.76 -8.26 0.54
N GLY A 160 -0.68 -8.54 1.25
CA GLY A 160 -0.65 -9.44 2.40
C GLY A 160 -0.83 -10.94 2.06
N PRO A 161 -1.26 -11.77 3.00
CA PRO A 161 -1.44 -11.44 4.42
C PRO A 161 -0.13 -11.03 5.11
N PHE A 162 -0.24 -10.16 6.11
CA PHE A 162 0.90 -9.77 6.94
C PHE A 162 0.94 -10.57 8.23
N GLU A 163 2.14 -10.92 8.67
CA GLU A 163 2.38 -11.66 9.91
C GLU A 163 3.16 -10.78 10.90
N VAL A 164 2.65 -10.64 12.12
CA VAL A 164 3.34 -9.89 13.19
C VAL A 164 4.71 -10.53 13.46
N CYS A 165 5.75 -9.73 13.41
CA CYS A 165 7.13 -10.21 13.50
C CYS A 165 7.90 -9.70 14.73
N ASN A 166 7.36 -8.73 15.48
CA ASN A 166 8.01 -8.16 16.67
C ASN A 166 7.25 -8.41 17.98
N TRP A 167 6.25 -9.27 17.94
CA TRP A 167 5.50 -9.65 19.14
C TRP A 167 5.04 -11.11 19.06
N SER A 168 5.01 -11.78 20.18
CA SER A 168 4.31 -13.04 20.37
C SER A 168 3.88 -13.18 21.82
N ALA A 169 2.96 -14.12 22.10
CA ALA A 169 2.51 -14.39 23.46
C ALA A 169 3.66 -14.86 24.37
N GLU A 170 4.69 -15.48 23.81
CA GLU A 170 5.89 -15.93 24.53
C GLU A 170 6.88 -14.78 24.79
N ASN A 171 6.85 -13.74 23.97
CA ASN A 171 7.74 -12.59 24.05
C ASN A 171 6.95 -11.27 23.90
N PRO A 172 6.08 -10.94 24.84
CA PRO A 172 5.20 -9.76 24.73
C PRO A 172 5.97 -8.43 24.82
N SER A 173 7.16 -8.42 25.39
CA SER A 173 8.01 -7.22 25.51
C SER A 173 8.64 -6.77 24.18
N TRP A 174 8.57 -7.55 23.12
CA TRP A 174 9.11 -7.15 21.82
C TRP A 174 8.39 -5.94 21.21
N THR A 175 7.19 -5.65 21.67
CA THR A 175 6.42 -4.49 21.22
C THR A 175 6.76 -3.19 21.96
N ASP A 176 7.66 -3.20 22.93
CA ASP A 176 8.16 -2.00 23.58
C ASP A 176 9.04 -1.21 22.60
N GLY A 177 8.45 -0.84 21.49
CA GLY A 177 9.08 -0.16 20.38
C GLY A 177 8.87 1.35 20.42
N ILE A 178 9.50 2.03 19.48
CA ILE A 178 9.56 3.49 19.44
C ILE A 178 8.44 4.13 18.62
N LEU A 179 7.72 3.38 17.78
CA LEU A 179 6.61 3.90 16.97
C LEU A 179 5.29 3.63 17.71
N GLU A 180 4.91 4.55 18.58
CA GLU A 180 3.81 4.28 19.53
C GLU A 180 2.42 4.58 19.00
N PHE A 181 2.26 5.56 18.08
CA PHE A 181 0.95 5.99 17.62
C PHE A 181 1.04 6.73 16.29
N ASP A 182 0.08 6.51 15.40
CA ASP A 182 0.04 7.08 14.05
C ASP A 182 1.42 7.01 13.37
N PRO A 183 1.94 5.80 13.14
CA PRO A 183 3.27 5.64 12.56
C PRO A 183 3.28 6.10 11.11
N ALA A 184 4.40 6.72 10.73
CA ALA A 184 4.75 6.97 9.34
C ALA A 184 6.21 6.55 9.13
N VAL A 185 6.47 5.66 8.19
CA VAL A 185 7.77 5.05 7.98
C VAL A 185 8.26 5.27 6.56
N PHE A 186 9.46 5.78 6.45
CA PHE A 186 10.11 6.02 5.18
C PHE A 186 11.42 5.23 5.10
N VAL A 187 11.63 4.54 3.99
CA VAL A 187 12.89 3.85 3.66
C VAL A 187 13.59 4.65 2.57
N ASP A 188 14.77 5.17 2.89
CA ASP A 188 15.57 5.99 1.98
C ASP A 188 16.36 5.10 1.00
N ASP A 189 16.85 5.68 -0.08
CA ASP A 189 17.62 5.01 -1.13
C ASP A 189 18.91 4.35 -0.62
N ASP A 190 19.46 4.86 0.50
CA ASP A 190 20.64 4.27 1.16
C ASP A 190 20.28 3.13 2.14
N GLY A 191 18.99 2.76 2.22
CA GLY A 191 18.47 1.72 3.10
C GLY A 191 18.23 2.16 4.54
N ARG A 192 18.40 3.44 4.87
CA ARG A 192 18.01 3.96 6.18
C ARG A 192 16.51 4.01 6.31
N VAL A 193 16.04 3.67 7.50
CA VAL A 193 14.64 3.72 7.87
C VAL A 193 14.42 4.88 8.82
N TYR A 194 13.48 5.75 8.46
CA TYR A 194 13.03 6.87 9.28
C TYR A 194 11.62 6.58 9.76
N GLY A 195 11.38 6.71 11.06
CA GLY A 195 10.07 6.54 11.67
C GLY A 195 9.61 7.84 12.31
N TYR A 196 8.38 8.19 12.07
CA TYR A 196 7.68 9.31 12.68
C TYR A 196 6.44 8.76 13.39
N TRP A 197 6.10 9.32 14.51
CA TRP A 197 4.91 8.91 15.26
C TRP A 197 4.44 10.03 16.17
N GLY A 198 3.21 9.98 16.60
CA GLY A 198 2.66 10.91 17.57
C GLY A 198 1.22 11.28 17.29
N PHE A 199 0.57 11.74 18.33
CA PHE A 199 -0.77 12.29 18.29
C PHE A 199 -0.76 13.61 19.05
N GLU A 200 -1.34 14.66 18.45
CA GLU A 200 -1.30 16.02 18.96
C GLU A 200 0.12 16.61 18.98
N CYS A 201 0.37 17.53 18.05
CA CYS A 201 1.58 18.35 18.07
C CYS A 201 1.54 19.25 19.32
N SER A 202 2.36 18.95 20.29
CA SER A 202 2.65 19.83 21.42
C SER A 202 3.85 20.71 21.13
#